data_8fcf05c6c0267d41d3e9b79e4aaf1a57
#
_entry.id   8fcf05c6c0267d41d3e9b79e4aaf1a57
#
_cell.length_a   1.000
_cell.length_b   1.000
_cell.length_c   1.000
_cell.angle_alpha   90.00
_cell.angle_beta   90.00
_cell.angle_gamma   90.00
#
_symmetry.space_group_name_H-M   'P 1'
#
loop_
_entity.id
_entity.type
_entity.pdbx_description
1 polymer ?
#
loop_
_entity_poly.entity_id
_entity_poly.type
_entity_poly.pdbx_seq_one_letter_code
_entity_poly.pdbx_strand_id
1 'polypeptide(L)'
;HAAALRAAVDTVWEHAIFMPYTNLLHRGEVLRGTVSRVDGTTVHVFGHDPIEADYVVFATGSTYPFPAKYSSYRSSVAKARLEQLHENLGRARSVMIVGGGTVGIELTGELANAFPGLDITIVEASDQILGTPGYTDALRNEISEQLSTLGVRVVTGSELAYLPPQNVGDLSHFMVETKNGEVIEADLWFQCYGARANTGFLIGSDYESVMNPNGTIRVDST
;
A
#
# COMPACT_ATOMS: atom_id res chain seq x y z
N HIS A 1 2.27 8.38 -1.19
CA HIS A 1 3.51 9.02 -1.65
C HIS A 1 4.43 7.96 -2.26
N ALA A 2 5.13 8.28 -3.36
CA ALA A 2 6.01 7.32 -4.04
C ALA A 2 7.14 6.79 -3.14
N ALA A 3 7.62 7.61 -2.20
CA ALA A 3 8.67 7.22 -1.25
C ALA A 3 8.13 6.58 0.06
N ALA A 4 6.88 6.12 0.10
CA ALA A 4 6.31 5.57 1.34
C ALA A 4 7.02 4.29 1.80
N LEU A 5 7.43 3.42 0.86
CA LEU A 5 8.15 2.19 1.18
C LEU A 5 9.59 2.48 1.63
N ARG A 6 10.25 3.47 1.03
CA ARG A 6 11.55 3.95 1.49
C ARG A 6 11.45 4.53 2.91
N ALA A 7 10.42 5.33 3.19
CA ALA A 7 10.20 5.87 4.54
C ALA A 7 9.89 4.80 5.60
N ALA A 8 9.46 3.60 5.18
CA ALA A 8 9.25 2.48 6.08
C ALA A 8 10.56 1.90 6.65
N VAL A 9 11.70 2.14 6.00
CA VAL A 9 13.01 1.58 6.37
C VAL A 9 14.07 2.64 6.62
N ASP A 10 13.82 3.89 6.22
CA ASP A 10 14.80 4.99 6.31
C ASP A 10 14.19 6.19 7.04
N THR A 11 14.69 6.46 8.24
CA THR A 11 14.22 7.54 9.13
C THR A 11 14.39 8.95 8.54
N VAL A 12 15.31 9.14 7.61
CA VAL A 12 15.48 10.42 6.90
C VAL A 12 14.25 10.76 6.08
N TRP A 13 13.66 9.75 5.43
CA TRP A 13 12.45 9.91 4.62
C TRP A 13 11.15 10.00 5.43
N GLU A 14 11.15 9.53 6.66
CA GLU A 14 9.98 9.55 7.55
C GLU A 14 9.37 10.96 7.68
N HIS A 15 10.21 11.99 7.76
CA HIS A 15 9.74 13.37 7.83
C HIS A 15 9.50 13.99 6.44
N ALA A 16 10.26 13.60 5.45
CA ALA A 16 10.24 14.20 4.11
C ALA A 16 8.96 13.89 3.31
N ILE A 17 8.29 12.76 3.59
CA ILE A 17 7.05 12.39 2.87
C ILE A 17 5.80 13.13 3.34
N PHE A 18 5.84 13.82 4.48
CA PHE A 18 4.72 14.58 5.03
C PHE A 18 4.89 16.08 4.80
N MET A 19 4.46 16.56 3.65
CA MET A 19 4.53 17.98 3.28
C MET A 19 3.20 18.68 3.57
N PRO A 20 3.20 19.85 4.26
CA PRO A 20 1.99 20.62 4.46
C PRO A 20 1.52 21.25 3.16
N TYR A 21 0.20 21.35 2.98
CA TYR A 21 -0.41 21.93 1.78
C TYR A 21 -0.70 23.43 1.90
N THR A 22 -0.24 24.10 2.98
CA THR A 22 -0.53 25.50 3.28
C THR A 22 -0.18 26.48 2.17
N ASN A 23 0.84 26.18 1.37
CA ASN A 23 1.29 27.03 0.26
C ASN A 23 1.26 26.28 -1.10
N LEU A 24 0.41 25.26 -1.22
CA LEU A 24 0.31 24.45 -2.43
C LEU A 24 -0.26 25.24 -3.61
N LEU A 25 -1.25 26.11 -3.36
CA LEU A 25 -1.96 26.85 -4.38
C LEU A 25 -1.62 28.35 -4.31
N HIS A 26 -1.32 28.96 -5.45
CA HIS A 26 -1.21 30.42 -5.57
C HIS A 26 -2.58 31.10 -5.68
N ARG A 27 -3.56 30.38 -6.22
CA ARG A 27 -4.98 30.77 -6.31
C ARG A 27 -5.82 29.58 -5.92
N GLY A 28 -6.84 29.82 -5.12
CA GLY A 28 -7.72 28.77 -4.60
C GLY A 28 -7.46 28.44 -3.14
N GLU A 29 -8.24 27.54 -2.61
CA GLU A 29 -8.24 27.14 -1.21
C GLU A 29 -8.01 25.63 -1.09
N VAL A 30 -7.28 25.22 -0.05
CA VAL A 30 -7.15 23.81 0.33
C VAL A 30 -8.06 23.55 1.50
N LEU A 31 -9.21 22.91 1.23
CA LEU A 31 -10.15 22.50 2.25
C LEU A 31 -9.78 21.10 2.76
N ARG A 32 -9.56 20.97 4.06
CA ARG A 32 -9.35 19.69 4.71
C ARG A 32 -10.69 19.06 5.11
N GLY A 33 -11.08 17.99 4.43
CA GLY A 33 -12.34 17.31 4.72
C GLY A 33 -12.42 15.95 4.06
N THR A 34 -13.51 15.24 4.33
CA THR A 34 -13.84 13.97 3.67
C THR A 34 -15.06 14.21 2.78
N VAL A 35 -14.90 13.98 1.50
CA VAL A 35 -16.02 14.03 0.54
C VAL A 35 -16.94 12.85 0.84
N SER A 36 -18.22 13.14 1.04
CA SER A 36 -19.26 12.14 1.31
C SER A 36 -20.05 11.73 0.07
N ARG A 37 -20.21 12.67 -0.88
CA ARG A 37 -20.98 12.49 -2.09
C ARG A 37 -20.62 13.55 -3.13
N VAL A 38 -20.87 13.27 -4.41
CA VAL A 38 -20.83 14.23 -5.51
C VAL A 38 -22.07 14.03 -6.38
N ASP A 39 -22.81 15.13 -6.63
CA ASP A 39 -24.01 15.15 -7.47
C ASP A 39 -23.77 16.15 -8.62
N GLY A 40 -23.63 15.67 -9.85
CA GLY A 40 -23.19 16.53 -10.95
C GLY A 40 -21.87 17.22 -10.60
N THR A 41 -21.88 18.55 -10.47
CA THR A 41 -20.72 19.34 -10.07
C THR A 41 -20.79 19.88 -8.64
N THR A 42 -21.74 19.41 -7.84
CA THR A 42 -21.90 19.73 -6.42
C THR A 42 -21.14 18.73 -5.56
N VAL A 43 -20.17 19.19 -4.80
CA VAL A 43 -19.34 18.35 -3.92
C VAL A 43 -19.78 18.51 -2.47
N HIS A 44 -20.17 17.41 -1.82
CA HIS A 44 -20.55 17.38 -0.42
C HIS A 44 -19.38 16.91 0.46
N VAL A 45 -19.00 17.72 1.43
CA VAL A 45 -17.90 17.44 2.37
C VAL A 45 -18.46 17.39 3.79
N PHE A 46 -18.11 16.37 4.57
CA PHE A 46 -18.59 16.26 5.95
C PHE A 46 -18.25 17.51 6.77
N GLY A 47 -19.27 18.10 7.39
CA GLY A 47 -19.15 19.28 8.26
C GLY A 47 -18.94 20.61 7.53
N HIS A 48 -19.18 20.65 6.23
CA HIS A 48 -19.11 21.87 5.40
C HIS A 48 -20.37 22.04 4.56
N ASP A 49 -20.63 23.27 4.13
CA ASP A 49 -21.65 23.55 3.14
C ASP A 49 -21.27 22.91 1.79
N PRO A 50 -22.25 22.53 0.95
CA PRO A 50 -21.99 22.00 -0.38
C PRO A 50 -21.18 23.01 -1.22
N ILE A 51 -20.25 22.48 -2.01
CA ILE A 51 -19.39 23.28 -2.89
C ILE A 51 -19.86 23.10 -4.32
N GLU A 52 -20.28 24.19 -4.95
CA GLU A 52 -20.62 24.24 -6.38
C GLU A 52 -19.37 24.54 -7.20
N ALA A 53 -19.18 23.82 -8.31
CA ALA A 53 -18.06 24.00 -9.21
C ALA A 53 -18.50 23.94 -10.67
N ASP A 54 -17.73 24.52 -11.59
CA ASP A 54 -17.94 24.36 -13.03
C ASP A 54 -17.36 23.01 -13.53
N TYR A 55 -16.29 22.54 -12.86
CA TYR A 55 -15.61 21.28 -13.16
C TYR A 55 -15.19 20.58 -11.88
N VAL A 56 -15.28 19.26 -11.85
CA VAL A 56 -14.81 18.41 -10.73
C VAL A 56 -13.76 17.43 -11.23
N VAL A 57 -12.60 17.40 -10.57
CA VAL A 57 -11.53 16.45 -10.85
C VAL A 57 -11.43 15.43 -9.74
N PHE A 58 -11.64 14.15 -10.04
CA PHE A 58 -11.48 13.04 -9.10
C PHE A 58 -10.03 12.56 -9.06
N ALA A 59 -9.28 13.02 -8.07
CA ALA A 59 -7.89 12.63 -7.83
C ALA A 59 -7.71 11.99 -6.43
N THR A 60 -8.69 11.18 -6.02
CA THR A 60 -8.83 10.64 -4.67
C THR A 60 -7.91 9.46 -4.37
N GLY A 61 -7.19 8.96 -5.38
CA GLY A 61 -6.19 7.91 -5.25
C GLY A 61 -6.77 6.56 -4.83
N SER A 62 -6.02 5.83 -4.05
CA SER A 62 -6.36 4.48 -3.57
C SER A 62 -5.97 4.28 -2.12
N THR A 63 -6.62 3.33 -1.45
CA THR A 63 -6.15 2.73 -0.19
C THR A 63 -5.24 1.55 -0.49
N TYR A 64 -4.35 1.27 0.45
CA TYR A 64 -3.47 0.11 0.46
C TYR A 64 -3.06 -0.16 1.91
N PRO A 65 -2.71 -1.41 2.29
CA PRO A 65 -2.18 -1.68 3.62
C PRO A 65 -0.90 -0.89 3.94
N PHE A 66 -0.70 -0.62 5.22
CA PHE A 66 0.55 -0.06 5.74
C PHE A 66 1.73 -0.98 5.39
N PRO A 67 2.94 -0.46 5.04
CA PRO A 67 3.36 0.93 5.07
C PRO A 67 3.16 1.69 3.74
N ALA A 68 2.65 1.06 2.69
CA ALA A 68 2.48 1.71 1.38
C ALA A 68 1.50 2.89 1.42
N LYS A 69 0.47 2.81 2.27
CA LYS A 69 -0.49 3.89 2.55
C LYS A 69 -0.77 4.00 4.05
N TYR A 70 -1.29 5.15 4.46
CA TYR A 70 -1.67 5.44 5.85
C TYR A 70 -3.17 5.66 5.93
N SER A 71 -3.80 5.05 6.93
CA SER A 71 -5.24 5.20 7.18
C SER A 71 -5.59 6.47 7.97
N SER A 72 -4.59 7.11 8.61
CA SER A 72 -4.81 8.31 9.41
C SER A 72 -4.66 9.58 8.59
N TYR A 73 -5.59 10.52 8.80
CA TYR A 73 -5.53 11.88 8.25
C TYR A 73 -4.58 12.82 9.06
N ARG A 74 -3.98 12.33 10.14
CA ARG A 74 -3.06 13.09 11.00
C ARG A 74 -1.64 12.61 10.74
N SER A 75 -0.78 13.50 10.24
CA SER A 75 0.64 13.19 9.99
C SER A 75 1.38 12.73 11.25
N SER A 76 1.02 13.27 12.44
CA SER A 76 1.61 12.84 13.71
C SER A 76 1.35 11.35 14.02
N VAL A 77 0.14 10.86 13.73
CA VAL A 77 -0.20 9.44 13.90
C VAL A 77 0.55 8.56 12.90
N ALA A 78 0.66 9.02 11.65
CA ALA A 78 1.40 8.29 10.63
C ALA A 78 2.90 8.22 10.93
N LYS A 79 3.50 9.33 11.43
CA LYS A 79 4.90 9.36 11.87
C LYS A 79 5.15 8.43 13.05
N ALA A 80 4.34 8.50 14.11
CA ALA A 80 4.47 7.59 15.25
C ALA A 80 4.37 6.10 14.83
N ARG A 81 3.56 5.80 13.80
CA ARG A 81 3.47 4.44 13.25
C ARG A 81 4.74 4.02 12.50
N LEU A 82 5.40 4.96 11.80
CA LEU A 82 6.69 4.70 11.16
C LEU A 82 7.81 4.52 12.20
N GLU A 83 7.88 5.41 13.20
CA GLU A 83 8.83 5.29 14.30
C GLU A 83 8.73 3.91 14.97
N GLN A 84 7.51 3.49 15.28
CA GLN A 84 7.26 2.15 15.84
C GLN A 84 7.69 1.02 14.90
N LEU A 85 7.46 1.18 13.59
CA LEU A 85 7.91 0.20 12.60
C LEU A 85 9.44 0.10 12.55
N HIS A 86 10.15 1.24 12.56
CA HIS A 86 11.62 1.26 12.58
C HIS A 86 12.19 0.53 13.81
N GLU A 87 11.61 0.78 15.00
CA GLU A 87 11.98 0.07 16.23
C GLU A 87 11.73 -1.44 16.11
N ASN A 88 10.58 -1.83 15.56
CA ASN A 88 10.22 -3.23 15.37
C ASN A 88 11.15 -3.93 14.38
N LEU A 89 11.46 -3.28 13.25
CA LEU A 89 12.39 -3.83 12.25
C LEU A 89 13.81 -4.00 12.79
N GLY A 90 14.28 -3.05 13.61
CA GLY A 90 15.60 -3.15 14.27
C GLY A 90 15.72 -4.33 15.26
N ARG A 91 14.59 -4.93 15.66
CA ARG A 91 14.54 -6.06 16.60
C ARG A 91 14.09 -7.37 15.96
N ALA A 92 13.47 -7.31 14.79
CA ALA A 92 13.04 -8.47 14.03
C ALA A 92 14.24 -9.26 13.49
N ARG A 93 14.11 -10.58 13.42
CA ARG A 93 15.05 -11.49 12.75
C ARG A 93 14.51 -11.96 11.41
N SER A 94 13.18 -12.02 11.30
CA SER A 94 12.51 -12.51 10.11
C SER A 94 11.25 -11.70 9.78
N VAL A 95 11.00 -11.54 8.48
CA VAL A 95 9.85 -10.81 7.94
C VAL A 95 9.17 -11.64 6.85
N MET A 96 7.85 -11.71 6.91
CA MET A 96 7.03 -12.29 5.86
C MET A 96 6.33 -11.18 5.05
N ILE A 97 6.51 -11.22 3.73
CA ILE A 97 5.84 -10.36 2.76
C ILE A 97 4.73 -11.19 2.09
N VAL A 98 3.48 -10.77 2.23
CA VAL A 98 2.35 -11.44 1.59
C VAL A 98 1.95 -10.68 0.33
N GLY A 99 2.26 -11.26 -0.82
CA GLY A 99 2.08 -10.67 -2.15
C GLY A 99 3.41 -10.33 -2.84
N GLY A 100 3.73 -11.06 -3.90
CA GLY A 100 4.91 -10.88 -4.77
C GLY A 100 4.66 -9.94 -5.97
N GLY A 101 3.75 -8.99 -5.83
CA GLY A 101 3.52 -7.89 -6.78
C GLY A 101 4.56 -6.77 -6.62
N THR A 102 4.37 -5.67 -7.37
CA THR A 102 5.32 -4.52 -7.37
C THR A 102 5.60 -3.97 -5.97
N VAL A 103 4.58 -3.80 -5.14
CA VAL A 103 4.73 -3.25 -3.78
C VAL A 103 5.52 -4.20 -2.88
N GLY A 104 5.25 -5.51 -2.96
CA GLY A 104 5.95 -6.51 -2.15
C GLY A 104 7.43 -6.62 -2.54
N ILE A 105 7.71 -6.62 -3.84
CA ILE A 105 9.09 -6.67 -4.36
C ILE A 105 9.86 -5.40 -3.97
N GLU A 106 9.26 -4.21 -4.15
CA GLU A 106 9.88 -2.94 -3.78
C GLU A 106 10.18 -2.89 -2.27
N LEU A 107 9.18 -3.25 -1.43
CA LEU A 107 9.40 -3.28 0.02
C LEU A 107 10.47 -4.30 0.42
N THR A 108 10.51 -5.46 -0.22
CA THR A 108 11.55 -6.48 0.01
C THR A 108 12.94 -5.94 -0.30
N GLY A 109 13.10 -5.25 -1.43
CA GLY A 109 14.38 -4.62 -1.78
C GLY A 109 14.82 -3.55 -0.79
N GLU A 110 13.88 -2.72 -0.33
CA GLU A 110 14.14 -1.70 0.71
C GLU A 110 14.56 -2.35 2.04
N LEU A 111 13.85 -3.39 2.47
CA LEU A 111 14.16 -4.13 3.70
C LEU A 111 15.52 -4.83 3.63
N ALA A 112 15.79 -5.57 2.56
CA ALA A 112 17.04 -6.29 2.39
C ALA A 112 18.26 -5.35 2.36
N ASN A 113 18.12 -4.16 1.76
CA ASN A 113 19.17 -3.16 1.72
C ASN A 113 19.38 -2.47 3.08
N ALA A 114 18.32 -2.15 3.80
CA ALA A 114 18.39 -1.43 5.09
C ALA A 114 18.75 -2.36 6.25
N PHE A 115 18.40 -3.63 6.19
CA PHE A 115 18.59 -4.64 7.23
C PHE A 115 19.25 -5.91 6.68
N PRO A 116 20.56 -5.91 6.37
CA PRO A 116 21.24 -7.02 5.67
C PRO A 116 21.22 -8.39 6.39
N GLY A 117 20.80 -8.43 7.65
CA GLY A 117 20.69 -9.67 8.44
C GLY A 117 19.27 -10.16 8.62
N LEU A 118 18.30 -9.55 7.94
CA LEU A 118 16.89 -9.87 8.06
C LEU A 118 16.52 -11.03 7.12
N ASP A 119 15.99 -12.11 7.68
CA ASP A 119 15.45 -13.21 6.89
C ASP A 119 14.11 -12.81 6.27
N ILE A 120 14.03 -12.72 4.94
CA ILE A 120 12.82 -12.27 4.24
C ILE A 120 12.21 -13.42 3.45
N THR A 121 10.92 -13.66 3.65
CA THR A 121 10.12 -14.63 2.89
C THR A 121 8.97 -13.90 2.18
N ILE A 122 8.89 -14.02 0.85
CA ILE A 122 7.73 -13.60 0.05
C ILE A 122 6.80 -14.80 -0.12
N VAL A 123 5.51 -14.62 0.16
CA VAL A 123 4.45 -15.59 -0.13
C VAL A 123 3.53 -15.01 -1.20
N GLU A 124 3.46 -15.67 -2.35
CA GLU A 124 2.70 -15.21 -3.52
C GLU A 124 1.69 -16.29 -3.95
N ALA A 125 0.44 -15.88 -4.14
CA ALA A 125 -0.65 -16.76 -4.53
C ALA A 125 -0.53 -17.27 -5.96
N SER A 126 0.01 -16.44 -6.87
CA SER A 126 0.23 -16.81 -8.27
C SER A 126 1.45 -17.73 -8.40
N ASP A 127 1.53 -18.48 -9.48
CA ASP A 127 2.65 -19.39 -9.78
C ASP A 127 4.00 -18.66 -9.98
N GLN A 128 3.96 -17.34 -10.07
CA GLN A 128 5.15 -16.49 -10.28
C GLN A 128 4.96 -15.10 -9.65
N ILE A 129 6.07 -14.45 -9.29
CA ILE A 129 6.07 -13.03 -8.92
C ILE A 129 5.60 -12.17 -10.09
N LEU A 130 5.07 -10.96 -9.80
CA LEU A 130 4.48 -10.08 -10.82
C LEU A 130 3.45 -10.82 -11.70
N GLY A 131 2.59 -11.63 -11.08
CA GLY A 131 1.61 -12.46 -11.78
C GLY A 131 0.56 -11.68 -12.58
N THR A 132 0.43 -10.37 -12.38
CA THR A 132 -0.47 -9.50 -13.15
C THR A 132 0.00 -9.38 -14.61
N PRO A 133 -0.92 -9.33 -15.61
CA PRO A 133 -0.56 -9.08 -17.01
C PRO A 133 0.22 -7.76 -17.20
N GLY A 134 1.10 -7.73 -18.19
CA GLY A 134 1.87 -6.54 -18.58
C GLY A 134 3.36 -6.61 -18.26
N TYR A 135 3.80 -7.58 -17.48
CA TYR A 135 5.21 -7.82 -17.22
C TYR A 135 5.76 -8.92 -18.11
N THR A 136 6.99 -8.76 -18.60
CA THR A 136 7.69 -9.77 -19.42
C THR A 136 8.36 -10.83 -18.54
N ASP A 137 8.55 -12.03 -19.08
CA ASP A 137 9.26 -13.09 -18.36
C ASP A 137 10.74 -12.72 -18.12
N ALA A 138 11.34 -11.96 -19.04
CA ALA A 138 12.70 -11.45 -18.83
C ALA A 138 12.80 -10.58 -17.58
N LEU A 139 11.83 -9.70 -17.32
CA LEU A 139 11.79 -8.88 -16.08
C LEU A 139 11.58 -9.76 -14.85
N ARG A 140 10.67 -10.74 -14.90
CA ARG A 140 10.43 -11.65 -13.78
C ARG A 140 11.67 -12.45 -13.41
N ASN A 141 12.38 -12.96 -14.43
CA ASN A 141 13.61 -13.73 -14.25
C ASN A 141 14.71 -12.87 -13.61
N GLU A 142 14.91 -11.65 -14.09
CA GLU A 142 15.88 -10.70 -13.53
C GLU A 142 15.58 -10.38 -12.07
N ILE A 143 14.32 -10.09 -11.74
CA ILE A 143 13.92 -9.82 -10.35
C ILE A 143 14.09 -11.07 -9.48
N SER A 144 13.75 -12.25 -9.97
CA SER A 144 13.93 -13.50 -9.22
C SER A 144 15.40 -13.77 -8.92
N GLU A 145 16.30 -13.51 -9.87
CA GLU A 145 17.73 -13.62 -9.68
C GLU A 145 18.26 -12.61 -8.63
N GLN A 146 17.79 -11.37 -8.69
CA GLN A 146 18.15 -10.35 -7.71
C GLN A 146 17.64 -10.71 -6.31
N LEU A 147 16.38 -11.17 -6.16
CA LEU A 147 15.84 -11.63 -4.88
C LEU A 147 16.64 -12.81 -4.31
N SER A 148 17.02 -13.77 -5.16
CA SER A 148 17.87 -14.88 -4.78
C SER A 148 19.25 -14.42 -4.30
N THR A 149 19.86 -13.45 -4.99
CA THR A 149 21.16 -12.85 -4.61
C THR A 149 21.08 -12.14 -3.25
N LEU A 150 19.93 -11.54 -2.94
CA LEU A 150 19.65 -10.92 -1.64
C LEU A 150 19.31 -11.94 -0.54
N GLY A 151 19.27 -13.24 -0.85
CA GLY A 151 18.93 -14.30 0.10
C GLY A 151 17.43 -14.37 0.45
N VAL A 152 16.56 -13.75 -0.36
CA VAL A 152 15.12 -13.74 -0.14
C VAL A 152 14.52 -15.08 -0.55
N ARG A 153 13.76 -15.69 0.35
CA ARG A 153 12.96 -16.88 0.06
C ARG A 153 11.66 -16.48 -0.63
N VAL A 154 11.35 -17.08 -1.77
CA VAL A 154 10.11 -16.85 -2.52
C VAL A 154 9.29 -18.13 -2.59
N VAL A 155 8.07 -18.09 -2.06
CA VAL A 155 7.08 -19.18 -2.09
C VAL A 155 5.95 -18.74 -3.01
N THR A 156 5.85 -19.35 -4.19
CA THR A 156 4.82 -19.05 -5.20
C THR A 156 3.76 -20.15 -5.26
N GLY A 157 2.65 -19.90 -5.95
CA GLY A 157 1.53 -20.83 -6.07
C GLY A 157 0.86 -21.14 -4.74
N SER A 158 1.00 -20.26 -3.74
CA SER A 158 0.58 -20.55 -2.38
C SER A 158 -0.03 -19.34 -1.69
N GLU A 159 -1.25 -19.50 -1.20
CA GLU A 159 -1.92 -18.53 -0.35
C GLU A 159 -1.80 -18.92 1.13
N LEU A 160 -1.82 -17.93 2.01
CA LEU A 160 -1.98 -18.20 3.43
C LEU A 160 -3.36 -18.81 3.72
N ALA A 161 -3.43 -19.82 4.56
CA ALA A 161 -4.69 -20.38 5.04
C ALA A 161 -5.45 -19.37 5.93
N TYR A 162 -4.70 -18.56 6.67
CA TYR A 162 -5.19 -17.45 7.51
C TYR A 162 -4.11 -16.39 7.66
N LEU A 163 -4.51 -15.13 7.92
CA LEU A 163 -3.57 -14.05 8.19
C LEU A 163 -2.99 -14.15 9.61
N PRO A 164 -1.76 -13.65 9.84
CA PRO A 164 -1.21 -13.54 11.19
C PRO A 164 -2.15 -12.78 12.14
N PRO A 165 -2.21 -13.15 13.43
CA PRO A 165 -3.15 -12.52 14.37
C PRO A 165 -2.77 -11.09 14.76
N GLN A 166 -1.49 -10.71 14.63
CA GLN A 166 -1.02 -9.35 14.90
C GLN A 166 -1.25 -8.42 13.72
N ASN A 167 -1.25 -7.11 13.98
CA ASN A 167 -1.35 -6.14 12.90
C ASN A 167 -0.09 -6.12 12.03
N VAL A 168 -0.25 -5.65 10.82
CA VAL A 168 0.85 -5.42 9.88
C VAL A 168 1.91 -4.50 10.51
N GLY A 169 3.17 -4.93 10.49
CA GLY A 169 4.30 -4.18 11.05
C GLY A 169 4.47 -4.26 12.57
N ASP A 170 3.60 -4.98 13.30
CA ASP A 170 3.77 -5.22 14.72
C ASP A 170 4.74 -6.38 14.96
N LEU A 171 5.69 -6.21 15.88
CA LEU A 171 6.68 -7.23 16.23
C LEU A 171 6.07 -8.23 17.19
N SER A 172 5.86 -9.44 16.69
CA SER A 172 5.43 -10.60 17.48
C SER A 172 5.72 -11.85 16.68
N HIS A 173 6.47 -12.78 17.27
CA HIS A 173 6.76 -14.06 16.63
C HIS A 173 5.47 -14.85 16.36
N PHE A 174 5.34 -15.42 15.17
CA PHE A 174 4.19 -16.20 14.75
C PHE A 174 4.57 -17.31 13.77
N MET A 175 3.65 -18.25 13.62
CA MET A 175 3.68 -19.27 12.58
C MET A 175 2.34 -19.24 11.86
N VAL A 176 2.36 -19.31 10.53
CA VAL A 176 1.17 -19.43 9.68
C VAL A 176 1.37 -20.58 8.70
N GLU A 177 0.27 -21.18 8.30
CA GLU A 177 0.26 -22.22 7.29
C GLU A 177 -0.30 -21.69 5.98
N THR A 178 0.30 -22.12 4.88
CA THR A 178 -0.25 -21.90 3.54
C THR A 178 -1.32 -22.94 3.23
N LYS A 179 -2.19 -22.69 2.26
CA LYS A 179 -3.20 -23.66 1.79
C LYS A 179 -2.58 -24.96 1.26
N ASN A 180 -1.30 -24.95 0.91
CA ASN A 180 -0.56 -26.11 0.44
C ASN A 180 0.15 -26.86 1.59
N GLY A 181 -0.06 -26.46 2.85
CA GLY A 181 0.50 -27.10 4.03
C GLY A 181 1.94 -26.69 4.38
N GLU A 182 2.48 -25.67 3.74
CA GLU A 182 3.80 -25.13 4.07
C GLU A 182 3.70 -24.18 5.27
N VAL A 183 4.54 -24.37 6.27
CA VAL A 183 4.59 -23.51 7.46
C VAL A 183 5.62 -22.40 7.26
N ILE A 184 5.18 -21.17 7.46
CA ILE A 184 6.01 -19.96 7.45
C ILE A 184 6.09 -19.40 8.87
N GLU A 185 7.31 -19.17 9.33
CA GLU A 185 7.61 -18.59 10.63
C GLU A 185 8.25 -17.21 10.45
N ALA A 186 7.76 -16.19 11.16
CA ALA A 186 8.32 -14.85 11.13
C ALA A 186 8.02 -14.05 12.40
N ASP A 187 8.76 -12.95 12.60
CA ASP A 187 8.59 -12.03 13.72
C ASP A 187 7.70 -10.84 13.34
N LEU A 188 7.57 -10.55 12.03
CA LEU A 188 6.87 -9.40 11.49
C LEU A 188 6.32 -9.72 10.11
N TRP A 189 5.22 -9.11 9.71
CA TRP A 189 4.67 -9.32 8.38
C TRP A 189 4.13 -8.05 7.75
N PHE A 190 4.06 -8.07 6.40
CA PHE A 190 3.46 -7.02 5.59
C PHE A 190 2.46 -7.59 4.59
N GLN A 191 1.31 -6.90 4.47
CA GLN A 191 0.32 -7.20 3.47
C GLN A 191 0.58 -6.33 2.23
N CYS A 192 1.03 -6.96 1.14
CA CYS A 192 1.40 -6.29 -0.11
C CYS A 192 0.43 -6.59 -1.26
N TYR A 193 -0.86 -6.64 -0.94
CA TYR A 193 -1.98 -6.80 -1.88
C TYR A 193 -3.21 -6.05 -1.36
N GLY A 194 -4.27 -5.93 -2.20
CA GLY A 194 -5.56 -5.38 -1.77
C GLY A 194 -5.72 -3.88 -2.01
N ALA A 195 -5.07 -3.34 -3.06
CA ALA A 195 -5.33 -1.97 -3.51
C ALA A 195 -6.80 -1.76 -3.85
N ARG A 196 -7.39 -0.65 -3.41
CA ARG A 196 -8.77 -0.25 -3.72
C ARG A 196 -8.82 1.21 -4.08
N ALA A 197 -9.53 1.55 -5.16
CA ALA A 197 -9.78 2.95 -5.52
C ALA A 197 -10.64 3.65 -4.45
N ASN A 198 -10.31 4.90 -4.14
CA ASN A 198 -11.05 5.72 -3.18
C ASN A 198 -12.22 6.45 -3.86
N THR A 199 -13.15 5.69 -4.39
CA THR A 199 -14.32 6.18 -5.16
C THR A 199 -15.66 5.81 -4.53
N GLY A 200 -15.64 5.25 -3.33
CA GLY A 200 -16.85 4.81 -2.63
C GLY A 200 -17.89 5.92 -2.41
N PHE A 201 -17.47 7.18 -2.36
CA PHE A 201 -18.36 8.35 -2.27
C PHE A 201 -19.18 8.63 -3.55
N LEU A 202 -18.90 7.93 -4.65
CA LEU A 202 -19.65 8.02 -5.91
C LEU A 202 -20.77 6.98 -5.99
N ILE A 203 -20.83 6.02 -5.07
CA ILE A 203 -21.92 5.03 -5.01
C ILE A 203 -23.22 5.76 -4.65
N GLY A 204 -24.28 5.53 -5.42
CA GLY A 204 -25.56 6.23 -5.30
C GLY A 204 -25.59 7.62 -5.95
N SER A 205 -24.54 8.04 -6.65
CA SER A 205 -24.49 9.27 -7.45
C SER A 205 -24.67 8.99 -8.95
N ASP A 206 -24.78 10.04 -9.76
CA ASP A 206 -24.83 9.96 -11.22
C ASP A 206 -23.60 9.28 -11.82
N TYR A 207 -22.48 9.28 -11.09
CA TYR A 207 -21.20 8.69 -11.52
C TYR A 207 -21.10 7.17 -11.27
N GLU A 208 -22.03 6.56 -10.53
CA GLU A 208 -21.99 5.11 -10.26
C GLU A 208 -22.02 4.29 -11.56
N SER A 209 -22.79 4.76 -12.56
CA SER A 209 -22.93 4.08 -13.86
C SER A 209 -21.63 4.00 -14.67
N VAL A 210 -20.63 4.85 -14.38
CA VAL A 210 -19.32 4.87 -15.04
C VAL A 210 -18.23 4.24 -14.19
N MET A 211 -18.55 3.67 -13.03
CA MET A 211 -17.59 2.93 -12.20
C MET A 211 -17.39 1.50 -12.72
N ASN A 212 -16.13 1.05 -12.69
CA ASN A 212 -15.79 -0.35 -12.90
C ASN A 212 -15.96 -1.15 -11.60
N PRO A 213 -16.08 -2.49 -11.66
CA PRO A 213 -16.18 -3.34 -10.46
C PRO A 213 -15.02 -3.21 -9.48
N ASN A 214 -13.84 -2.82 -9.95
CA ASN A 214 -12.65 -2.55 -9.11
C ASN A 214 -12.61 -1.13 -8.52
N GLY A 215 -13.67 -0.33 -8.72
CA GLY A 215 -13.79 1.04 -8.24
C GLY A 215 -13.09 2.10 -9.11
N THR A 216 -12.43 1.75 -10.20
CA THR A 216 -11.89 2.75 -11.13
C THR A 216 -13.02 3.38 -11.96
N ILE A 217 -12.84 4.62 -12.41
CA ILE A 217 -13.80 5.36 -13.21
C ILE A 217 -13.45 5.19 -14.68
N ARG A 218 -14.43 4.84 -15.51
CA ARG A 218 -14.28 4.83 -16.96
C ARG A 218 -14.25 6.26 -17.47
N VAL A 219 -13.27 6.55 -18.32
CA VAL A 219 -13.13 7.81 -19.03
C VAL A 219 -13.36 7.58 -20.52
N ASP A 220 -13.85 8.59 -21.23
CA ASP A 220 -13.91 8.55 -22.68
C ASP A 220 -12.57 9.01 -23.29
N SER A 221 -12.49 8.98 -24.61
CA SER A 221 -11.26 9.28 -25.36
C SER A 221 -11.22 10.73 -25.86
N THR A 222 -12.12 11.61 -25.38
CA THR A 222 -12.20 13.00 -25.82
C THR A 222 -11.42 13.95 -24.93
#